data_ee29ba76110a29dd18ccfa53c13c8174
#
_entry.id   ee29ba76110a29dd18ccfa53c13c8174
#
_cell.length_a   1.000
_cell.length_b   1.000
_cell.length_c   1.000
_cell.angle_alpha   90.00
_cell.angle_beta   90.00
_cell.angle_gamma   90.00
#
_symmetry.space_group_name_H-M   'P 1'
#
loop_
_entity.id
_entity.type
_entity.pdbx_description
1 polymer ?
#
loop_
_entity_poly.entity_id
_entity_poly.type
_entity_poly.pdbx_seq_one_letter_code
_entity_poly.pdbx_strand_id
1 'polypeptide(L)'
;WLWKATSGGPTGWMDDDHFGPPAEPTPDQVKGLTPYKGGFAPDPGTANYSDNFVIDREAARLGNRGVRPKRLPKDIAAMTAAMGEISLDPNIGESEGARWFMTEAESVPYSAEADAQTPIGTVVPGVIVNGEFTGDRADIRCAARWAAGHWTLEIARKLDTHSKYDVPIKNGVFMRVAAFDHTQIRHTRQIRPMRLEVQ
;
A
#
# COMPACT_ATOMS: atom_id res chain seq x y z
N TRP A 1 11.94 -0.91 0.50
CA TRP A 1 11.09 0.17 -0.04
C TRP A 1 9.85 -0.43 -0.65
N LEU A 2 8.70 0.05 -0.23
CA LEU A 2 7.41 -0.46 -0.71
C LEU A 2 6.61 0.67 -1.36
N TRP A 3 6.43 0.57 -2.67
CA TRP A 3 5.53 1.43 -3.41
C TRP A 3 4.21 0.72 -3.68
N LYS A 4 3.10 1.45 -3.54
CA LYS A 4 1.77 0.99 -3.89
C LYS A 4 1.05 2.06 -4.69
N ALA A 5 0.43 1.68 -5.80
CA ALA A 5 -0.39 2.58 -6.62
C ALA A 5 -1.55 3.22 -5.83
N THR A 6 -2.03 2.53 -4.80
CA THR A 6 -3.21 2.94 -4.01
C THR A 6 -2.90 3.83 -2.81
N SER A 7 -1.65 3.93 -2.37
CA SER A 7 -1.31 4.64 -1.13
C SER A 7 -0.20 5.67 -1.33
N GLY A 8 1.05 5.28 -1.14
CA GLY A 8 2.19 6.19 -1.21
C GLY A 8 2.39 6.82 -2.58
N GLY A 9 2.27 6.03 -3.66
CA GLY A 9 2.52 6.48 -5.02
C GLY A 9 1.80 7.77 -5.42
N PRO A 10 0.46 7.86 -5.25
CA PRO A 10 -0.29 9.07 -5.58
C PRO A 10 0.08 10.29 -4.73
N THR A 11 0.68 10.10 -3.58
CA THR A 11 1.08 11.17 -2.65
C THR A 11 2.56 11.52 -2.75
N GLY A 12 3.32 10.83 -3.60
CA GLY A 12 4.73 11.11 -3.84
C GLY A 12 5.68 10.49 -2.83
N TRP A 13 5.25 9.44 -2.13
CA TRP A 13 6.03 8.75 -1.11
C TRP A 13 6.06 7.24 -1.31
N MET A 14 7.13 6.59 -0.84
CA MET A 14 7.20 5.15 -0.64
C MET A 14 7.36 4.87 0.84
N ASP A 15 6.83 3.75 1.32
CA ASP A 15 7.16 3.26 2.64
C ASP A 15 8.63 2.83 2.68
N ASP A 16 9.36 3.33 3.66
CA ASP A 16 10.65 2.78 4.02
C ASP A 16 10.47 1.73 5.11
N ASP A 17 10.98 0.56 4.83
CA ASP A 17 10.85 -0.63 5.66
C ASP A 17 12.21 -1.31 5.78
N HIS A 18 12.44 -1.95 6.91
CA HIS A 18 13.67 -2.69 7.16
C HIS A 18 13.43 -4.16 7.48
N PHE A 19 14.47 -4.95 7.34
CA PHE A 19 14.54 -6.29 7.92
C PHE A 19 15.35 -6.22 9.19
N GLY A 20 14.67 -6.36 10.33
CA GLY A 20 15.33 -6.53 11.62
C GLY A 20 15.99 -7.90 11.75
N PRO A 21 16.66 -8.20 12.86
CA PRO A 21 17.14 -9.53 13.15
C PRO A 21 15.99 -10.53 13.03
N PRO A 22 16.24 -11.74 12.52
CA PRO A 22 15.21 -12.77 12.47
C PRO A 22 14.67 -13.01 13.88
N ALA A 23 13.36 -12.87 14.02
CA ALA A 23 12.68 -13.28 15.25
C ALA A 23 12.61 -14.80 15.28
N GLU A 24 12.73 -15.38 16.47
CA GLU A 24 12.47 -16.81 16.66
C GLU A 24 11.05 -17.14 16.20
N PRO A 25 10.86 -18.18 15.38
CA PRO A 25 9.53 -18.55 14.93
C PRO A 25 8.66 -18.97 16.11
N THR A 26 7.42 -18.52 16.12
CA THR A 26 6.44 -18.97 17.11
C THR A 26 6.14 -20.47 16.93
N PRO A 27 5.62 -21.17 17.96
CA PRO A 27 5.22 -22.56 17.83
C PRO A 27 4.25 -22.83 16.67
N ASP A 28 3.34 -21.89 16.38
CA ASP A 28 2.39 -22.00 15.29
C ASP A 28 3.05 -21.81 13.92
N GLN A 29 4.05 -20.96 13.82
CA GLN A 29 4.87 -20.81 12.61
C GLN A 29 5.69 -22.07 12.33
N VAL A 30 6.29 -22.68 13.40
CA VAL A 30 7.01 -23.96 13.28
C VAL A 30 6.08 -25.08 12.78
N LYS A 31 4.83 -25.10 13.24
CA LYS A 31 3.80 -26.07 12.80
C LYS A 31 3.19 -25.73 11.43
N GLY A 32 3.57 -24.63 10.80
CA GLY A 32 3.02 -24.19 9.54
C GLY A 32 1.57 -23.66 9.61
N LEU A 33 1.07 -23.41 10.81
CA LEU A 33 -0.30 -22.89 11.02
C LEU A 33 -0.42 -21.40 10.75
N THR A 34 0.68 -20.65 10.87
CA THR A 34 0.76 -19.23 10.53
C THR A 34 1.99 -18.96 9.66
N PRO A 35 1.92 -18.02 8.71
CA PRO A 35 3.09 -17.64 7.93
C PRO A 35 4.19 -17.06 8.80
N TYR A 36 5.42 -17.41 8.52
CA TYR A 36 6.58 -16.75 9.10
C TYR A 36 6.70 -15.33 8.54
N LYS A 37 6.65 -14.35 9.41
CA LYS A 37 6.89 -12.94 9.09
C LYS A 37 8.26 -12.55 9.63
N GLY A 38 9.32 -13.05 9.01
CA GLY A 38 10.68 -12.81 9.51
C GLY A 38 11.07 -11.34 9.42
N GLY A 39 11.13 -10.66 10.54
CA GLY A 39 11.87 -9.43 10.75
C GLY A 39 11.49 -8.18 9.93
N PHE A 40 10.47 -8.27 9.06
CA PHE A 40 10.02 -7.13 8.26
C PHE A 40 9.17 -6.17 9.10
N ALA A 41 9.54 -4.90 9.12
CA ALA A 41 8.83 -3.85 9.82
C ALA A 41 9.00 -2.50 9.11
N PRO A 42 7.99 -1.61 9.18
CA PRO A 42 8.17 -0.23 8.74
C PRO A 42 9.19 0.49 9.61
N ASP A 43 9.92 1.41 9.03
CA ASP A 43 10.82 2.28 9.75
C ASP A 43 10.06 3.21 10.71
N PRO A 44 10.72 3.72 11.75
CA PRO A 44 10.08 4.60 12.71
C PRO A 44 9.53 5.87 12.06
N GLY A 45 8.27 6.18 12.37
CA GLY A 45 7.58 7.33 11.83
C GLY A 45 6.11 7.02 11.50
N THR A 46 5.49 7.92 10.77
CA THR A 46 4.09 7.78 10.32
C THR A 46 4.01 7.68 8.80
N ALA A 47 2.99 6.97 8.32
CA ALA A 47 2.58 7.06 6.93
C ALA A 47 1.45 8.09 6.78
N ASN A 48 1.27 8.58 5.56
CA ASN A 48 0.19 9.52 5.24
C ASN A 48 -1.11 8.81 4.80
N TYR A 49 -1.24 7.53 5.05
CA TYR A 49 -2.39 6.74 4.65
C TYR A 49 -2.76 5.69 5.69
N SER A 50 -3.98 5.22 5.60
CA SER A 50 -4.46 4.06 6.38
C SER A 50 -5.45 3.24 5.55
N ASP A 51 -5.58 1.96 5.89
CA ASP A 51 -6.60 1.10 5.30
C ASP A 51 -8.00 1.58 5.68
N ASN A 52 -8.87 1.66 4.68
CA ASN A 52 -10.27 2.05 4.83
C ASN A 52 -11.20 0.87 5.07
N PHE A 53 -10.74 -0.16 5.74
CA PHE A 53 -11.61 -1.30 6.04
C PHE A 53 -11.37 -1.86 7.44
N VAL A 54 -12.43 -2.49 7.95
CA VAL A 54 -12.41 -3.31 9.16
C VAL A 54 -12.77 -4.73 8.75
N ILE A 55 -12.01 -5.69 9.21
CA ILE A 55 -12.31 -7.12 9.03
C ILE A 55 -12.96 -7.63 10.31
N ASP A 56 -14.20 -8.06 10.20
CA ASP A 56 -14.95 -8.74 11.26
C ASP A 56 -15.08 -10.22 10.89
N ARG A 57 -14.16 -11.01 11.40
CA ARG A 57 -14.11 -12.45 11.11
C ARG A 57 -15.28 -13.21 11.73
N GLU A 58 -15.79 -12.75 12.85
CA GLU A 58 -16.94 -13.39 13.51
C GLU A 58 -18.23 -13.13 12.72
N ALA A 59 -18.46 -11.90 12.28
CA ALA A 59 -19.55 -11.58 11.37
C ALA A 59 -19.50 -12.43 10.10
N ALA A 60 -18.33 -12.57 9.50
CA ALA A 60 -18.14 -13.41 8.31
C ALA A 60 -18.44 -14.88 8.60
N ARG A 61 -18.02 -15.41 9.74
CA ARG A 61 -18.30 -16.79 10.16
C ARG A 61 -19.79 -17.05 10.36
N LEU A 62 -20.54 -16.04 10.77
CA LEU A 62 -22.00 -16.10 10.93
C LEU A 62 -22.78 -15.80 9.63
N GLY A 63 -22.09 -15.68 8.49
CA GLY A 63 -22.71 -15.39 7.19
C GLY A 63 -23.09 -13.93 6.99
N ASN A 64 -22.63 -13.03 7.87
CA ASN A 64 -22.82 -11.59 7.76
C ASN A 64 -21.67 -10.93 7.00
N ARG A 65 -21.79 -9.61 6.74
CA ARG A 65 -20.73 -8.84 6.10
C ARG A 65 -19.47 -8.84 6.97
N GLY A 66 -18.45 -9.59 6.54
CA GLY A 66 -17.16 -9.71 7.25
C GLY A 66 -16.17 -8.59 6.99
N VAL A 67 -16.46 -7.70 6.04
CA VAL A 67 -15.63 -6.52 5.72
C VAL A 67 -16.55 -5.33 5.55
N ARG A 68 -16.19 -4.20 6.17
CA ARG A 68 -16.88 -2.94 5.98
C ARG A 68 -15.87 -1.79 5.90
N PRO A 69 -16.21 -0.68 5.22
CA PRO A 69 -15.35 0.51 5.23
C PRO A 69 -15.33 1.13 6.64
N LYS A 70 -14.27 1.85 6.95
CA LYS A 70 -14.18 2.73 8.14
C LYS A 70 -14.81 4.09 7.85
N ARG A 71 -14.76 4.51 6.60
CA ARG A 71 -15.27 5.80 6.12
C ARG A 71 -15.96 5.62 4.77
N LEU A 72 -16.97 6.42 4.52
CA LEU A 72 -17.71 6.48 3.27
C LEU A 72 -17.48 7.82 2.57
N PRO A 73 -17.58 7.91 1.23
CA PRO A 73 -17.51 9.18 0.53
C PRO A 73 -18.61 10.14 1.02
N LYS A 74 -18.28 11.42 1.20
CA LYS A 74 -19.27 12.48 1.46
C LYS A 74 -20.17 12.71 0.25
N ASP A 75 -19.56 12.66 -0.94
CA ASP A 75 -20.21 12.82 -2.22
C ASP A 75 -19.80 11.65 -3.11
N ILE A 76 -20.74 10.73 -3.30
CA ILE A 76 -20.53 9.51 -4.07
C ILE A 76 -20.29 9.82 -5.54
N ALA A 77 -21.03 10.79 -6.10
CA ALA A 77 -20.90 11.15 -7.51
C ALA A 77 -19.52 11.79 -7.80
N ALA A 78 -19.10 12.72 -6.93
CA ALA A 78 -17.77 13.33 -7.03
C ALA A 78 -16.66 12.30 -6.86
N MET A 79 -16.81 11.37 -5.92
CA MET A 79 -15.83 10.29 -5.71
C MET A 79 -15.77 9.36 -6.92
N THR A 80 -16.91 8.93 -7.46
CA THR A 80 -16.97 8.09 -8.66
C THR A 80 -16.29 8.78 -9.84
N ALA A 81 -16.55 10.08 -10.03
CA ALA A 81 -15.89 10.85 -11.09
C ALA A 81 -14.37 10.96 -10.89
N ALA A 82 -13.91 11.13 -9.64
CA ALA A 82 -12.49 11.20 -9.32
C ALA A 82 -11.78 9.85 -9.47
N MET A 83 -12.47 8.74 -9.25
CA MET A 83 -11.94 7.39 -9.47
C MET A 83 -11.79 7.07 -10.96
N GLY A 84 -12.62 7.69 -11.82
CA GLY A 84 -12.63 7.40 -13.24
C GLY A 84 -13.23 6.02 -13.56
N GLU A 85 -12.92 5.52 -14.75
CA GLU A 85 -13.33 4.17 -15.13
C GLU A 85 -12.44 3.14 -14.42
N ILE A 86 -13.02 2.44 -13.47
CA ILE A 86 -12.34 1.38 -12.72
C ILE A 86 -12.84 0.03 -13.22
N SER A 87 -11.91 -0.82 -13.64
CA SER A 87 -12.19 -2.23 -13.85
C SER A 87 -11.83 -3.02 -12.60
N LEU A 88 -12.79 -3.79 -12.07
CA LEU A 88 -12.54 -4.78 -11.02
C LEU A 88 -12.10 -6.13 -11.60
N ASP A 89 -12.07 -6.27 -12.92
CA ASP A 89 -11.55 -7.44 -13.61
C ASP A 89 -10.01 -7.33 -13.71
N PRO A 90 -9.28 -8.26 -13.07
CA PRO A 90 -7.81 -8.23 -13.09
C PRO A 90 -7.20 -8.41 -14.48
N ASN A 91 -7.99 -8.86 -15.48
CA ASN A 91 -7.49 -9.05 -16.84
C ASN A 91 -7.60 -7.80 -17.72
N ILE A 92 -8.35 -6.78 -17.29
CA ILE A 92 -8.56 -5.56 -18.08
C ILE A 92 -7.51 -4.49 -17.77
N GLY A 93 -6.89 -4.57 -16.61
CA GLY A 93 -5.93 -3.56 -16.13
C GLY A 93 -6.61 -2.30 -15.60
N GLU A 94 -5.80 -1.37 -15.15
CA GLU A 94 -6.27 -0.10 -14.59
C GLU A 94 -6.44 0.95 -15.68
N SER A 95 -7.48 1.78 -15.55
CA SER A 95 -7.65 2.96 -16.39
C SER A 95 -6.56 3.99 -16.10
N GLU A 96 -6.11 4.69 -17.12
CA GLU A 96 -5.17 5.80 -16.95
C GLU A 96 -5.81 6.88 -16.05
N GLY A 97 -5.10 7.27 -14.99
CA GLY A 97 -5.56 8.28 -14.04
C GLY A 97 -6.56 7.77 -12.98
N ALA A 98 -6.85 6.47 -12.93
CA ALA A 98 -7.71 5.92 -11.88
C ALA A 98 -7.18 6.23 -10.47
N ARG A 99 -8.07 6.69 -9.61
CA ARG A 99 -7.74 7.08 -8.25
C ARG A 99 -8.36 6.11 -7.25
N TRP A 100 -7.53 5.31 -6.58
CA TRP A 100 -7.95 4.25 -5.66
C TRP A 100 -7.93 4.64 -4.18
N PHE A 101 -7.88 5.91 -3.87
CA PHE A 101 -7.89 6.44 -2.51
C PHE A 101 -8.89 7.59 -2.38
N MET A 102 -9.29 7.90 -1.17
CA MET A 102 -9.95 9.16 -0.83
C MET A 102 -9.23 9.82 0.34
N THR A 103 -9.36 11.12 0.44
CA THR A 103 -8.83 11.87 1.57
C THR A 103 -9.80 11.82 2.75
N GLU A 104 -9.30 12.10 3.94
CA GLU A 104 -10.17 12.24 5.12
C GLU A 104 -11.20 13.36 4.92
N ALA A 105 -10.81 14.44 4.23
CA ALA A 105 -11.70 15.57 3.93
C ALA A 105 -12.86 15.22 2.99
N GLU A 106 -12.69 14.24 2.10
CA GLU A 106 -13.70 13.77 1.14
C GLU A 106 -14.62 12.69 1.72
N SER A 107 -14.41 12.30 2.96
CA SER A 107 -15.09 11.16 3.56
C SER A 107 -15.75 11.50 4.90
N VAL A 108 -16.72 10.68 5.29
CA VAL A 108 -17.35 10.69 6.61
C VAL A 108 -17.11 9.35 7.33
N PRO A 109 -17.07 9.31 8.65
CA PRO A 109 -17.04 8.04 9.39
C PRO A 109 -18.20 7.14 8.95
N TYR A 110 -17.94 5.85 8.89
CA TYR A 110 -19.00 4.86 8.63
C TYR A 110 -20.07 4.94 9.72
N SER A 111 -21.32 4.98 9.29
CA SER A 111 -22.47 4.72 10.14
C SER A 111 -23.49 3.87 9.38
N ALA A 112 -24.39 3.20 10.11
CA ALA A 112 -25.44 2.40 9.48
C ALA A 112 -26.38 3.25 8.62
N GLU A 113 -26.63 4.49 9.03
CA GLU A 113 -27.45 5.46 8.29
C GLU A 113 -26.79 5.89 6.98
N ALA A 114 -25.49 6.19 7.01
CA ALA A 114 -24.72 6.54 5.82
C ALA A 114 -24.59 5.34 4.86
N ASP A 115 -24.39 4.13 5.41
CA ASP A 115 -24.32 2.90 4.60
C ASP A 115 -25.67 2.62 3.91
N ALA A 116 -26.78 2.82 4.62
CA ALA A 116 -28.12 2.65 4.05
C ALA A 116 -28.46 3.63 2.91
N GLN A 117 -27.80 4.79 2.89
CA GLN A 117 -27.94 5.79 1.82
C GLN A 117 -26.94 5.55 0.68
N THR A 118 -25.97 4.66 0.85
CA THR A 118 -24.98 4.34 -0.18
C THR A 118 -25.59 3.34 -1.18
N PRO A 119 -25.72 3.68 -2.47
CA PRO A 119 -26.29 2.79 -3.47
C PRO A 119 -25.53 1.46 -3.55
N ILE A 120 -26.27 0.39 -3.76
CA ILE A 120 -25.67 -0.93 -3.99
C ILE A 120 -24.82 -0.87 -5.28
N GLY A 121 -23.60 -1.42 -5.20
CA GLY A 121 -22.63 -1.38 -6.30
C GLY A 121 -21.68 -0.18 -6.24
N THR A 122 -21.83 0.73 -5.26
CA THR A 122 -20.85 1.81 -5.06
C THR A 122 -19.49 1.23 -4.71
N VAL A 123 -18.48 1.62 -5.48
CA VAL A 123 -17.08 1.30 -5.18
C VAL A 123 -16.55 2.32 -4.20
N VAL A 124 -16.07 1.85 -3.06
CA VAL A 124 -15.48 2.69 -2.00
C VAL A 124 -13.98 2.43 -1.96
N PRO A 125 -13.13 3.49 -2.08
CA PRO A 125 -11.69 3.31 -2.01
C PRO A 125 -11.25 2.62 -0.72
N GLY A 126 -10.35 1.65 -0.86
CA GLY A 126 -9.79 0.87 0.25
C GLY A 126 -8.72 1.59 1.06
N VAL A 127 -8.34 2.80 0.67
CA VAL A 127 -7.29 3.60 1.30
C VAL A 127 -7.80 5.00 1.60
N ILE A 128 -7.49 5.49 2.81
CA ILE A 128 -7.67 6.89 3.23
C ILE A 128 -6.30 7.56 3.29
N VAL A 129 -6.17 8.70 2.64
CA VAL A 129 -5.02 9.60 2.83
C VAL A 129 -5.35 10.52 4.00
N ASN A 130 -4.59 10.37 5.08
CA ASN A 130 -4.80 11.07 6.35
C ASN A 130 -3.47 11.27 7.07
N GLY A 131 -2.93 12.45 7.03
CA GLY A 131 -1.68 12.78 7.73
C GLY A 131 -0.49 12.93 6.79
N GLU A 132 0.70 12.73 7.32
CA GLU A 132 1.96 12.95 6.63
C GLU A 132 2.92 11.80 6.88
N PHE A 133 3.82 11.57 5.93
CA PHE A 133 5.00 10.75 6.17
C PHE A 133 5.98 11.53 7.05
N THR A 134 6.44 10.89 8.13
CA THR A 134 7.39 11.48 9.07
C THR A 134 8.45 10.47 9.51
N GLY A 135 9.55 10.98 10.08
CA GLY A 135 10.65 10.16 10.60
C GLY A 135 11.39 9.41 9.49
N ASP A 136 12.07 8.33 9.86
CA ASP A 136 12.85 7.49 8.94
C ASP A 136 11.94 6.86 7.86
N ARG A 137 10.67 6.66 8.16
CA ARG A 137 9.68 6.16 7.20
C ARG A 137 9.45 7.11 6.01
N ALA A 138 9.84 8.37 6.14
CA ALA A 138 9.68 9.43 5.14
C ALA A 138 10.93 9.66 4.27
N ASP A 139 11.87 8.75 4.24
CA ASP A 139 13.15 8.95 3.57
C ASP A 139 13.09 8.81 2.05
N ILE A 140 11.99 8.25 1.52
CA ILE A 140 11.87 7.94 0.10
C ILE A 140 10.75 8.72 -0.56
N ARG A 141 11.14 9.55 -1.51
CA ARG A 141 10.23 10.24 -2.43
C ARG A 141 10.05 9.44 -3.70
N CYS A 142 8.88 9.55 -4.31
CA CYS A 142 8.66 8.96 -5.62
C CYS A 142 7.71 9.80 -6.48
N ALA A 143 7.80 9.57 -7.79
CA ALA A 143 6.78 9.96 -8.75
C ALA A 143 6.43 8.73 -9.58
N ALA A 144 5.15 8.53 -9.87
CA ALA A 144 4.69 7.38 -10.61
C ALA A 144 3.69 7.80 -11.68
N ARG A 145 3.74 7.13 -12.82
CA ARG A 145 2.82 7.34 -13.92
C ARG A 145 2.43 6.00 -14.55
N TRP A 146 1.14 5.78 -14.70
CA TRP A 146 0.60 4.73 -15.54
C TRP A 146 0.36 5.27 -16.94
N ALA A 147 0.86 4.60 -17.96
CA ALA A 147 0.58 4.91 -19.36
C ALA A 147 0.82 3.68 -20.24
N ALA A 148 -0.04 3.46 -21.22
CA ALA A 148 0.10 2.38 -22.21
C ALA A 148 0.35 0.99 -21.59
N GLY A 149 -0.33 0.67 -20.49
CA GLY A 149 -0.22 -0.62 -19.83
C GLY A 149 1.03 -0.79 -18.95
N HIS A 150 1.75 0.29 -18.63
CA HIS A 150 2.99 0.23 -17.86
C HIS A 150 3.03 1.30 -16.77
N TRP A 151 3.58 0.93 -15.62
CA TRP A 151 4.00 1.87 -14.60
C TRP A 151 5.43 2.36 -14.87
N THR A 152 5.62 3.66 -14.84
CA THR A 152 6.94 4.29 -14.73
C THR A 152 7.06 4.86 -13.33
N LEU A 153 8.10 4.47 -12.61
CA LEU A 153 8.36 4.88 -11.24
C LEU A 153 9.73 5.53 -11.16
N GLU A 154 9.77 6.77 -10.72
CA GLU A 154 10.99 7.50 -10.35
C GLU A 154 11.10 7.56 -8.84
N ILE A 155 12.28 7.26 -8.30
CA ILE A 155 12.54 7.16 -6.86
C ILE A 155 13.71 8.06 -6.51
N ALA A 156 13.56 8.83 -5.46
CA ALA A 156 14.60 9.69 -4.90
C ALA A 156 14.79 9.42 -3.41
N ARG A 157 16.05 9.18 -3.02
CA ARG A 157 16.47 8.99 -1.63
C ARG A 157 17.88 9.54 -1.44
N LYS A 158 18.19 10.01 -0.25
CA LYS A 158 19.58 10.32 0.11
C LYS A 158 20.43 9.06 0.02
N LEU A 159 21.65 9.18 -0.46
CA LEU A 159 22.59 8.03 -0.51
C LEU A 159 22.90 7.50 0.90
N ASP A 160 22.93 8.38 1.89
CA ASP A 160 23.05 8.04 3.30
C ASP A 160 22.04 8.88 4.09
N THR A 161 21.11 8.25 4.75
CA THR A 161 20.09 8.86 5.60
C THR A 161 20.58 9.00 7.05
N HIS A 162 21.68 8.33 7.38
CA HIS A 162 22.21 8.18 8.75
C HIS A 162 21.26 7.44 9.70
N SER A 163 20.20 6.83 9.20
CA SER A 163 19.34 5.93 9.97
C SER A 163 20.03 4.58 10.18
N LYS A 164 19.88 4.01 11.37
CA LYS A 164 20.34 2.65 11.66
C LYS A 164 19.51 1.55 10.98
N TYR A 165 18.37 1.92 10.44
CA TYR A 165 17.47 1.01 9.73
C TYR A 165 17.81 0.92 8.24
N ASP A 166 18.58 1.85 7.75
CA ASP A 166 18.91 2.00 6.35
C ASP A 166 20.29 1.46 5.97
N VAL A 167 20.36 0.94 4.75
CA VAL A 167 21.63 0.64 4.13
C VAL A 167 22.10 1.86 3.33
N PRO A 168 23.25 2.46 3.63
CA PRO A 168 23.83 3.52 2.80
C PRO A 168 24.06 3.04 1.37
N ILE A 169 23.59 3.82 0.39
CA ILE A 169 23.75 3.51 -1.03
C ILE A 169 25.15 3.94 -1.48
N LYS A 170 25.97 2.98 -1.83
CA LYS A 170 27.35 3.18 -2.30
C LYS A 170 27.70 2.11 -3.32
N ASN A 171 28.81 2.30 -4.01
CA ASN A 171 29.30 1.32 -4.97
C ASN A 171 29.43 -0.08 -4.37
N GLY A 172 28.88 -1.04 -5.06
CA GLY A 172 28.91 -2.44 -4.66
C GLY A 172 27.75 -2.90 -3.77
N VAL A 173 26.82 -2.03 -3.40
CA VAL A 173 25.55 -2.42 -2.75
C VAL A 173 24.71 -3.20 -3.75
N PHE A 174 24.01 -4.21 -3.27
CA PHE A 174 23.12 -5.01 -4.11
C PHE A 174 21.66 -4.66 -3.85
N MET A 175 20.87 -4.62 -4.91
CA MET A 175 19.44 -4.38 -4.91
C MET A 175 18.68 -5.52 -5.59
N ARG A 176 17.47 -5.80 -5.11
CA ARG A 176 16.48 -6.64 -5.78
C ARG A 176 15.19 -5.88 -5.94
N VAL A 177 14.50 -6.13 -7.04
CA VAL A 177 13.17 -5.60 -7.31
C VAL A 177 12.17 -6.75 -7.34
N ALA A 178 11.01 -6.52 -6.74
CA ALA A 178 9.87 -7.43 -6.81
C ALA A 178 8.63 -6.64 -7.24
N ALA A 179 7.83 -7.21 -8.12
CA ALA A 179 6.57 -6.63 -8.54
C ALA A 179 5.41 -7.51 -8.07
N PHE A 180 4.40 -6.85 -7.49
CA PHE A 180 3.13 -7.43 -7.11
C PHE A 180 2.11 -7.00 -8.16
N ASP A 181 1.70 -7.94 -9.00
CA ASP A 181 0.69 -7.72 -10.01
C ASP A 181 -0.60 -8.41 -9.60
N HIS A 182 -1.65 -7.64 -9.34
CA HIS A 182 -2.97 -8.10 -8.88
C HIS A 182 -2.93 -9.03 -7.64
N THR A 183 -1.91 -8.89 -6.79
CA THR A 183 -1.73 -9.75 -5.61
C THR A 183 -1.07 -8.99 -4.46
N GLN A 184 -1.38 -9.39 -3.23
CA GLN A 184 -0.77 -8.82 -2.03
C GLN A 184 0.31 -9.71 -1.40
N ILE A 185 0.37 -10.98 -1.78
CA ILE A 185 1.22 -11.97 -1.09
C ILE A 185 2.15 -12.75 -2.00
N ARG A 186 1.94 -12.71 -3.29
CA ARG A 186 2.79 -13.37 -4.29
C ARG A 186 3.32 -12.33 -5.24
N HIS A 187 4.60 -12.37 -5.49
CA HIS A 187 5.27 -11.41 -6.35
C HIS A 187 6.29 -12.09 -7.25
N THR A 188 6.54 -11.48 -8.39
CA THR A 188 7.73 -11.78 -9.17
C THR A 188 8.94 -11.15 -8.50
N ARG A 189 10.10 -11.76 -8.66
CA ARG A 189 11.35 -11.22 -8.15
C ARG A 189 12.48 -11.51 -9.11
N GLN A 190 13.46 -10.65 -9.11
CA GLN A 190 14.70 -10.93 -9.80
C GLN A 190 15.43 -12.10 -9.12
N ILE A 191 15.88 -13.06 -9.92
CA ILE A 191 16.65 -14.21 -9.43
C ILE A 191 18.01 -13.76 -8.91
N ARG A 192 18.66 -12.82 -9.65
CA ARG A 192 19.97 -12.26 -9.29
C ARG A 192 19.84 -10.82 -8.84
N PRO A 193 20.53 -10.43 -7.75
CA PRO A 193 20.56 -9.03 -7.36
C PRO A 193 21.31 -8.19 -8.39
N MET A 194 20.92 -6.95 -8.55
CA MET A 194 21.67 -5.93 -9.28
C MET A 194 22.71 -5.31 -8.36
N ARG A 195 23.93 -5.19 -8.84
CA ARG A 195 24.97 -4.42 -8.17
C ARG A 195 24.83 -2.95 -8.57
N LEU A 196 24.79 -2.08 -7.59
CA LEU A 196 24.67 -0.64 -7.83
C LEU A 196 26.08 -0.03 -8.07
N GLU A 197 26.12 0.85 -9.05
CA GLU A 197 27.27 1.73 -9.31
C GLU A 197 26.77 3.17 -9.25
N VAL A 198 27.26 3.91 -8.27
CA VAL A 198 26.91 5.32 -8.06
C VAL A 198 27.88 6.16 -8.91
N GLN A 199 27.31 7.01 -9.76
CA GLN A 199 28.06 7.94 -10.63
C GLN A 199 28.23 9.30 -9.95
#